data_c8e41015d0fff9807f2c78234cf69227
#
_entry.id   c8e41015d0fff9807f2c78234cf69227
#
_cell.length_a   1.000
_cell.length_b   1.000
_cell.length_c   1.000
_cell.angle_alpha   90.00
_cell.angle_beta   90.00
_cell.angle_gamma   90.00
#
_symmetry.space_group_name_H-M   'P 1'
#
loop_
_entity.id
_entity.type
_entity.pdbx_description
1 polymer ?
#
loop_
_entity_poly.entity_id
_entity_poly.type
_entity_poly.pdbx_seq_one_letter_code
_entity_poly.pdbx_strand_id
1 'polypeptide(L)'
;MTAIKRLAGQTAIYGIPSVLGRILSYLLVPLYTYVFRPGDYGTVNVFYAYTSFLMVILTYGMETTFFRFNEHEQDKEKVFSTAMISLIISSLFFLAVVLYFSGDVARWIDYPDHPEYVRWFALILALDSISAIPFAYLRAKNRPARFAWVKMTNITLNILLNLFFLVLCPIVLKHIPETFIGRFIITIYRPHWGIEYIFISNLFASFVTLIMLMPQISGARWRLSPDLWKKMMFYAFPLLFAGMAGIVNETFDRLLLRYLLPDEISSYMVGIYTACYKISILMTIFIQAYKYAAEPFFFAQAKEKDAKEVYAKIMDYFIIIVSLIFLVTMLYLDDFILPLLVRNKEYWQGKGVIPVLMMANLFLGVYYNLSIWYKLTAKTSWGAWLSLIGAIITLILNFWWIPLSAGHLIYGYYGSAWATFICYGSMMIISYLVGQKYFPVKYNLVKFAGYLGLSVLLYVISLYLIPEASVLRIGFHTLLLMIFLGIVYLVEKPKLSAIIR
;
A
#
# COMPACT_ATOMS: atom_id res chain seq x y z
N MET A 1 10.54 -33.07 3.47
CA MET A 1 9.88 -31.81 3.77
C MET A 1 8.48 -31.88 3.18
N THR A 2 7.43 -31.73 3.99
CA THR A 2 6.05 -31.73 3.50
C THR A 2 5.84 -30.54 2.54
N ALA A 3 5.01 -30.70 1.51
CA ALA A 3 4.70 -29.65 0.52
C ALA A 3 4.32 -28.32 1.20
N ILE A 4 3.68 -28.36 2.36
CA ILE A 4 3.31 -27.22 3.20
C ILE A 4 4.54 -26.47 3.75
N LYS A 5 5.57 -27.17 4.25
CA LYS A 5 6.82 -26.51 4.70
C LYS A 5 7.55 -25.82 3.55
N ARG A 6 7.53 -26.41 2.36
CA ARG A 6 8.12 -25.81 1.15
C ARG A 6 7.34 -24.58 0.71
N LEU A 7 6.01 -24.64 0.71
CA LEU A 7 5.13 -23.52 0.36
C LEU A 7 5.28 -22.38 1.38
N ALA A 8 5.23 -22.67 2.68
CA ALA A 8 5.43 -21.68 3.73
C ALA A 8 6.81 -21.02 3.64
N GLY A 9 7.87 -21.80 3.37
CA GLY A 9 9.21 -21.26 3.16
C GLY A 9 9.30 -20.34 1.93
N GLN A 10 8.70 -20.72 0.80
CA GLN A 10 8.65 -19.89 -0.40
C GLN A 10 7.84 -18.61 -0.18
N THR A 11 6.67 -18.71 0.46
CA THR A 11 5.83 -17.55 0.78
C THR A 11 6.56 -16.58 1.71
N ALA A 12 7.28 -17.07 2.71
CA ALA A 12 8.12 -16.24 3.58
C ALA A 12 9.25 -15.55 2.79
N ILE A 13 9.97 -16.26 1.93
CA ILE A 13 11.11 -15.72 1.18
C ILE A 13 10.69 -14.64 0.18
N TYR A 14 9.50 -14.71 -0.43
CA TYR A 14 8.97 -13.66 -1.30
C TYR A 14 8.20 -12.57 -0.54
N GLY A 15 7.52 -12.94 0.54
CA GLY A 15 6.73 -12.02 1.37
C GLY A 15 7.60 -11.08 2.20
N ILE A 16 8.66 -11.61 2.85
CA ILE A 16 9.55 -10.81 3.70
C ILE A 16 10.18 -9.63 2.95
N PRO A 17 10.78 -9.77 1.76
CA PRO A 17 11.32 -8.62 1.03
C PRO A 17 10.26 -7.59 0.66
N SER A 18 9.03 -8.03 0.37
CA SER A 18 7.93 -7.13 0.03
C SER A 18 7.46 -6.32 1.25
N VAL A 19 7.31 -6.96 2.41
CA VAL A 19 6.94 -6.31 3.67
C VAL A 19 8.08 -5.43 4.17
N LEU A 20 9.31 -5.94 4.19
CA LEU A 20 10.51 -5.19 4.58
C LEU A 20 10.72 -3.98 3.67
N GLY A 21 10.52 -4.14 2.37
CA GLY A 21 10.60 -3.05 1.41
C GLY A 21 9.62 -1.92 1.73
N ARG A 22 8.40 -2.23 2.11
CA ARG A 22 7.42 -1.23 2.56
C ARG A 22 7.88 -0.54 3.85
N ILE A 23 8.30 -1.30 4.86
CA ILE A 23 8.81 -0.74 6.12
C ILE A 23 9.98 0.22 5.84
N LEU A 24 10.94 -0.19 5.01
CA LEU A 24 12.08 0.66 4.65
C LEU A 24 11.66 1.94 3.90
N SER A 25 10.70 1.84 2.98
CA SER A 25 10.16 3.01 2.29
C SER A 25 9.44 3.97 3.25
N TYR A 26 8.87 3.47 4.36
CA TYR A 26 8.29 4.30 5.41
C TYR A 26 9.32 5.10 6.20
N LEU A 27 10.57 4.65 6.26
CA LEU A 27 11.64 5.42 6.92
C LEU A 27 11.93 6.75 6.23
N LEU A 28 11.48 6.94 4.99
CA LEU A 28 11.57 8.22 4.28
C LEU A 28 10.46 9.22 4.71
N VAL A 29 9.36 8.77 5.32
CA VAL A 29 8.28 9.67 5.75
C VAL A 29 8.74 10.70 6.77
N PRO A 30 9.46 10.35 7.86
CA PRO A 30 10.05 11.32 8.77
C PRO A 30 10.97 12.33 8.10
N LEU A 31 11.75 11.88 7.10
CA LEU A 31 12.62 12.75 6.33
C LEU A 31 11.81 13.75 5.50
N TYR A 32 10.85 13.25 4.72
CA TYR A 32 10.05 14.09 3.84
C TYR A 32 9.20 15.10 4.62
N THR A 33 8.58 14.69 5.73
CA THR A 33 7.79 15.59 6.57
C THR A 33 8.64 16.56 7.39
N TYR A 34 9.94 16.32 7.52
CA TYR A 34 10.89 17.27 8.10
C TYR A 34 11.37 18.31 7.07
N VAL A 35 11.71 17.86 5.86
CA VAL A 35 12.31 18.70 4.81
C VAL A 35 11.28 19.53 4.07
N PHE A 36 10.09 18.97 3.77
CA PHE A 36 9.09 19.57 2.92
C PHE A 36 7.88 20.11 3.71
N ARG A 37 7.29 21.17 3.16
CA ARG A 37 5.97 21.65 3.62
C ARG A 37 4.85 20.75 3.08
N PRO A 38 3.64 20.81 3.67
CA PRO A 38 2.52 19.97 3.23
C PRO A 38 2.20 20.10 1.74
N GLY A 39 2.28 21.31 1.15
CA GLY A 39 2.02 21.53 -0.28
C GLY A 39 2.96 20.75 -1.19
N ASP A 40 4.28 20.81 -0.92
CA ASP A 40 5.32 20.11 -1.69
C ASP A 40 5.14 18.59 -1.57
N TYR A 41 4.95 18.12 -0.34
CA TYR A 41 4.70 16.70 -0.08
C TYR A 41 3.38 16.22 -0.69
N GLY A 42 2.37 17.09 -0.74
CA GLY A 42 1.11 16.85 -1.43
C GLY A 42 1.33 16.60 -2.92
N THR A 43 2.09 17.48 -3.59
CA THR A 43 2.48 17.32 -4.99
C THR A 43 3.14 15.97 -5.25
N VAL A 44 4.12 15.58 -4.44
CA VAL A 44 4.76 14.25 -4.54
C VAL A 44 3.73 13.12 -4.49
N ASN A 45 2.78 13.19 -3.55
CA ASN A 45 1.79 12.13 -3.37
C ASN A 45 0.71 12.10 -4.48
N VAL A 46 0.37 13.25 -5.07
CA VAL A 46 -0.48 13.32 -6.28
C VAL A 46 0.18 12.58 -7.44
N PHE A 47 1.46 12.84 -7.72
CA PHE A 47 2.18 12.14 -8.77
C PHE A 47 2.30 10.64 -8.52
N TYR A 48 2.54 10.21 -7.28
CA TYR A 48 2.52 8.78 -6.93
C TYR A 48 1.12 8.14 -7.05
N ALA A 49 0.04 8.90 -6.81
CA ALA A 49 -1.31 8.41 -7.04
C ALA A 49 -1.59 8.18 -8.54
N TYR A 50 -1.18 9.12 -9.42
CA TYR A 50 -1.20 8.89 -10.87
C TYR A 50 -0.38 7.68 -11.27
N THR A 51 0.84 7.57 -10.73
CA THR A 51 1.73 6.43 -11.02
C THR A 51 1.06 5.11 -10.66
N SER A 52 0.45 5.02 -9.50
CA SER A 52 -0.25 3.80 -9.04
C SER A 52 -1.39 3.41 -9.98
N PHE A 53 -2.18 4.38 -10.43
CA PHE A 53 -3.29 4.17 -11.36
C PHE A 53 -2.80 3.79 -12.76
N LEU A 54 -1.86 4.56 -13.32
CA LEU A 54 -1.30 4.31 -14.65
C LEU A 54 -0.50 2.99 -14.72
N MET A 55 0.13 2.59 -13.63
CA MET A 55 0.86 1.30 -13.57
C MET A 55 -0.09 0.12 -13.77
N VAL A 56 -1.30 0.17 -13.22
CA VAL A 56 -2.32 -0.88 -13.46
C VAL A 56 -2.74 -0.89 -14.93
N ILE A 57 -2.90 0.29 -15.55
CA ILE A 57 -3.23 0.40 -16.98
C ILE A 57 -2.10 -0.14 -17.84
N LEU A 58 -0.85 0.22 -17.56
CA LEU A 58 0.31 -0.20 -18.36
C LEU A 58 0.64 -1.68 -18.23
N THR A 59 0.41 -2.27 -17.06
CA THR A 59 0.63 -3.70 -16.84
C THR A 59 -0.58 -4.55 -17.20
N TYR A 60 -1.77 -3.96 -17.29
CA TYR A 60 -3.06 -4.56 -17.67
C TYR A 60 -3.26 -6.02 -17.22
N GLY A 61 -2.83 -6.35 -16.00
CA GLY A 61 -2.95 -7.70 -15.44
C GLY A 61 -2.04 -8.75 -16.08
N MET A 62 -1.06 -8.35 -16.91
CA MET A 62 -0.18 -9.25 -17.65
C MET A 62 0.68 -10.14 -16.74
N GLU A 63 1.02 -9.67 -15.53
CA GLU A 63 1.75 -10.48 -14.55
C GLU A 63 0.96 -11.74 -14.11
N THR A 64 -0.29 -11.57 -13.74
CA THR A 64 -1.18 -12.70 -13.37
C THR A 64 -1.45 -13.59 -14.57
N THR A 65 -1.62 -12.98 -15.74
CA THR A 65 -1.80 -13.67 -17.01
C THR A 65 -0.57 -14.51 -17.33
N PHE A 66 0.63 -13.96 -17.17
CA PHE A 66 1.89 -14.69 -17.39
C PHE A 66 1.97 -15.93 -16.50
N PHE A 67 1.66 -15.83 -15.19
CA PHE A 67 1.67 -17.01 -14.30
C PHE A 67 0.73 -18.10 -14.78
N ARG A 68 -0.51 -17.75 -15.14
CA ARG A 68 -1.50 -18.71 -15.61
C ARG A 68 -1.03 -19.45 -16.87
N PHE A 69 -0.60 -18.69 -17.88
CA PHE A 69 -0.19 -19.31 -19.16
C PHE A 69 1.15 -20.05 -19.03
N ASN A 70 2.06 -19.57 -18.16
CA ASN A 70 3.33 -20.28 -17.88
C ASN A 70 3.13 -21.64 -17.20
N GLU A 71 2.00 -21.89 -16.54
CA GLU A 71 1.65 -23.20 -15.97
C GLU A 71 1.07 -24.14 -17.01
N HIS A 72 0.25 -23.63 -17.94
CA HIS A 72 -0.56 -24.43 -18.85
C HIS A 72 0.09 -24.65 -20.23
N GLU A 73 0.91 -23.72 -20.70
CA GLU A 73 1.56 -23.84 -22.00
C GLU A 73 2.86 -24.63 -21.90
N GLN A 74 3.15 -25.47 -22.93
CA GLN A 74 4.36 -26.28 -22.97
C GLN A 74 5.61 -25.42 -23.23
N ASP A 75 5.53 -24.43 -24.11
CA ASP A 75 6.61 -23.50 -24.43
C ASP A 75 6.58 -22.27 -23.52
N LYS A 76 7.18 -22.39 -22.34
CA LYS A 76 7.27 -21.32 -21.34
C LYS A 76 8.05 -20.10 -21.80
N GLU A 77 9.03 -20.30 -22.70
CA GLU A 77 9.82 -19.20 -23.26
C GLU A 77 9.00 -18.36 -24.24
N LYS A 78 8.09 -19.00 -24.99
CA LYS A 78 7.14 -18.33 -25.87
C LYS A 78 6.16 -17.46 -25.06
N VAL A 79 5.68 -17.96 -23.92
CA VAL A 79 4.82 -17.19 -22.99
C VAL A 79 5.56 -15.97 -22.47
N PHE A 80 6.79 -16.16 -21.97
CA PHE A 80 7.64 -15.08 -21.47
C PHE A 80 7.90 -14.02 -22.54
N SER A 81 8.34 -14.44 -23.73
CA SER A 81 8.66 -13.52 -24.84
C SER A 81 7.42 -12.75 -25.30
N THR A 82 6.26 -13.40 -25.41
CA THR A 82 5.00 -12.76 -25.81
C THR A 82 4.56 -11.70 -24.80
N ALA A 83 4.59 -12.03 -23.49
CA ALA A 83 4.25 -11.08 -22.41
C ALA A 83 5.23 -9.90 -22.37
N MET A 84 6.52 -10.19 -22.51
CA MET A 84 7.59 -9.18 -22.46
C MET A 84 7.48 -8.19 -23.62
N ILE A 85 7.36 -8.69 -24.86
CA ILE A 85 7.20 -7.84 -26.06
C ILE A 85 5.94 -6.98 -25.96
N SER A 86 4.82 -7.55 -25.45
CA SER A 86 3.58 -6.81 -25.24
C SER A 86 3.79 -5.61 -24.32
N LEU A 87 4.42 -5.80 -23.14
CA LEU A 87 4.68 -4.70 -22.20
C LEU A 87 5.71 -3.70 -22.74
N ILE A 88 6.75 -4.14 -23.43
CA ILE A 88 7.73 -3.22 -24.02
C ILE A 88 7.05 -2.32 -25.05
N ILE A 89 6.27 -2.89 -25.97
CA ILE A 89 5.60 -2.10 -27.01
C ILE A 89 4.63 -1.09 -26.38
N SER A 90 3.77 -1.54 -25.47
CA SER A 90 2.80 -0.66 -24.81
C SER A 90 3.48 0.42 -23.97
N SER A 91 4.55 0.08 -23.23
CA SER A 91 5.29 1.04 -22.40
C SER A 91 6.07 2.06 -23.25
N LEU A 92 6.72 1.63 -24.35
CA LEU A 92 7.42 2.54 -25.23
C LEU A 92 6.47 3.44 -26.01
N PHE A 93 5.31 2.92 -26.44
CA PHE A 93 4.26 3.74 -27.05
C PHE A 93 3.73 4.79 -26.08
N PHE A 94 3.39 4.39 -24.85
CA PHE A 94 3.00 5.32 -23.79
C PHE A 94 4.06 6.39 -23.55
N LEU A 95 5.33 5.97 -23.41
CA LEU A 95 6.44 6.88 -23.18
C LEU A 95 6.58 7.90 -24.32
N ALA A 96 6.54 7.45 -25.57
CA ALA A 96 6.64 8.33 -26.74
C ALA A 96 5.51 9.36 -26.76
N VAL A 97 4.27 8.94 -26.52
CA VAL A 97 3.09 9.82 -26.48
C VAL A 97 3.23 10.83 -25.35
N VAL A 98 3.55 10.38 -24.12
CA VAL A 98 3.62 11.28 -22.97
C VAL A 98 4.81 12.24 -23.07
N LEU A 99 5.96 11.82 -23.61
CA LEU A 99 7.08 12.73 -23.83
C LEU A 99 6.77 13.80 -24.87
N TYR A 100 6.08 13.42 -25.97
CA TYR A 100 5.68 14.37 -27.01
C TYR A 100 4.69 15.40 -26.48
N PHE A 101 3.67 14.98 -25.72
CA PHE A 101 2.64 15.84 -25.14
C PHE A 101 2.94 16.28 -23.70
N SER A 102 4.19 16.19 -23.23
CA SER A 102 4.52 16.43 -21.82
C SER A 102 4.07 17.79 -21.29
N GLY A 103 4.12 18.85 -22.12
CA GLY A 103 3.64 20.18 -21.75
C GLY A 103 2.11 20.25 -21.66
N ASP A 104 1.40 19.57 -22.57
CA ASP A 104 -0.07 19.52 -22.54
C ASP A 104 -0.56 18.71 -21.34
N VAL A 105 0.07 17.56 -21.10
CA VAL A 105 -0.24 16.72 -19.92
C VAL A 105 0.03 17.50 -18.64
N ALA A 106 1.14 18.23 -18.53
CA ALA A 106 1.45 19.05 -17.37
C ALA A 106 0.35 20.11 -17.11
N ARG A 107 -0.16 20.75 -18.18
CA ARG A 107 -1.31 21.67 -18.07
C ARG A 107 -2.59 20.98 -17.61
N TRP A 108 -2.88 19.77 -18.11
CA TRP A 108 -4.08 19.02 -17.74
C TRP A 108 -4.11 18.56 -16.29
N ILE A 109 -2.91 18.33 -15.72
CA ILE A 109 -2.80 17.90 -14.31
C ILE A 109 -2.49 19.05 -13.36
N ASP A 110 -2.65 20.31 -13.82
CA ASP A 110 -2.43 21.56 -13.06
C ASP A 110 -1.00 21.76 -12.54
N TYR A 111 0.00 21.35 -13.34
CA TYR A 111 1.43 21.62 -13.12
C TYR A 111 2.10 22.17 -14.37
N PRO A 112 1.59 23.30 -14.95
CA PRO A 112 2.06 23.83 -16.24
C PRO A 112 3.55 24.22 -16.23
N ASP A 113 4.07 24.64 -15.09
CA ASP A 113 5.45 25.10 -14.93
C ASP A 113 6.46 23.95 -14.77
N HIS A 114 5.99 22.70 -14.63
CA HIS A 114 6.79 21.52 -14.33
C HIS A 114 6.57 20.33 -15.29
N PRO A 115 6.73 20.53 -16.62
CA PRO A 115 6.60 19.43 -17.58
C PRO A 115 7.67 18.33 -17.38
N GLU A 116 8.79 18.65 -16.72
CA GLU A 116 9.81 17.68 -16.36
C GLU A 116 9.31 16.62 -15.39
N TYR A 117 8.40 16.92 -14.48
CA TYR A 117 7.79 15.92 -13.59
C TYR A 117 7.05 14.86 -14.39
N VAL A 118 6.26 15.28 -15.38
CA VAL A 118 5.55 14.37 -16.29
C VAL A 118 6.52 13.46 -17.03
N ARG A 119 7.64 14.01 -17.54
CA ARG A 119 8.67 13.24 -18.25
C ARG A 119 9.34 12.20 -17.35
N TRP A 120 9.73 12.59 -16.13
CA TRP A 120 10.36 11.67 -15.18
C TRP A 120 9.41 10.55 -14.76
N PHE A 121 8.15 10.86 -14.48
CA PHE A 121 7.16 9.85 -14.12
C PHE A 121 6.81 8.92 -15.30
N ALA A 122 6.76 9.44 -16.53
CA ALA A 122 6.59 8.59 -17.71
C ALA A 122 7.74 7.60 -17.88
N LEU A 123 8.98 8.04 -17.64
CA LEU A 123 10.16 7.17 -17.65
C LEU A 123 10.10 6.13 -16.53
N ILE A 124 9.78 6.52 -15.29
CA ILE A 124 9.62 5.59 -14.15
C ILE A 124 8.57 4.53 -14.50
N LEU A 125 7.40 4.94 -14.96
CA LEU A 125 6.30 4.04 -15.33
C LEU A 125 6.71 3.04 -16.43
N ALA A 126 7.40 3.51 -17.46
CA ALA A 126 7.88 2.64 -18.54
C ALA A 126 8.90 1.62 -18.01
N LEU A 127 9.89 2.05 -17.22
CA LEU A 127 10.92 1.18 -16.65
C LEU A 127 10.30 0.14 -15.70
N ASP A 128 9.38 0.55 -14.85
CA ASP A 128 8.74 -0.32 -13.85
C ASP A 128 7.78 -1.31 -14.52
N SER A 129 7.01 -0.87 -15.53
CA SER A 129 6.14 -1.75 -16.31
C SER A 129 6.93 -2.82 -17.07
N ILE A 130 8.03 -2.45 -17.73
CA ILE A 130 8.93 -3.38 -18.42
C ILE A 130 9.54 -4.37 -17.42
N SER A 131 9.85 -3.94 -16.20
CA SER A 131 10.43 -4.78 -15.15
C SER A 131 9.44 -5.80 -14.56
N ALA A 132 8.12 -5.62 -14.74
CA ALA A 132 7.09 -6.46 -14.11
C ALA A 132 7.20 -7.94 -14.55
N ILE A 133 7.37 -8.22 -15.85
CA ILE A 133 7.48 -9.60 -16.34
C ILE A 133 8.81 -10.29 -15.96
N PRO A 134 9.99 -9.65 -16.01
CA PRO A 134 11.21 -10.23 -15.45
C PRO A 134 11.10 -10.57 -13.96
N PHE A 135 10.44 -9.74 -13.15
CA PHE A 135 10.18 -10.10 -11.76
C PHE A 135 9.21 -11.29 -11.61
N ALA A 136 8.17 -11.36 -12.44
CA ALA A 136 7.26 -12.51 -12.49
C ALA A 136 8.00 -13.79 -12.92
N TYR A 137 8.89 -13.69 -13.89
CA TYR A 137 9.72 -14.80 -14.35
C TYR A 137 10.66 -15.34 -13.27
N LEU A 138 11.32 -14.47 -12.49
CA LEU A 138 12.13 -14.89 -11.34
C LEU A 138 11.31 -15.69 -10.31
N ARG A 139 10.06 -15.30 -10.07
CA ARG A 139 9.13 -16.04 -9.19
C ARG A 139 8.73 -17.38 -9.80
N ALA A 140 8.35 -17.40 -11.07
CA ALA A 140 7.98 -18.63 -11.79
C ALA A 140 9.14 -19.65 -11.86
N LYS A 141 10.38 -19.18 -11.94
CA LYS A 141 11.60 -20.02 -11.92
C LYS A 141 12.10 -20.36 -10.52
N ASN A 142 11.35 -20.01 -9.46
CA ASN A 142 11.75 -20.24 -8.07
C ASN A 142 13.15 -19.69 -7.74
N ARG A 143 13.44 -18.44 -8.14
CA ARG A 143 14.69 -17.73 -7.82
C ARG A 143 14.48 -16.61 -6.79
N PRO A 144 14.07 -16.95 -5.56
CA PRO A 144 13.68 -15.95 -4.55
C PRO A 144 14.83 -15.05 -4.13
N ALA A 145 16.05 -15.57 -4.00
CA ALA A 145 17.21 -14.77 -3.62
C ALA A 145 17.52 -13.66 -4.66
N ARG A 146 17.45 -13.97 -5.96
CA ARG A 146 17.66 -12.97 -7.01
C ARG A 146 16.54 -11.93 -7.02
N PHE A 147 15.28 -12.35 -6.87
CA PHE A 147 14.14 -11.44 -6.73
C PHE A 147 14.33 -10.49 -5.54
N ALA A 148 14.64 -11.04 -4.36
CA ALA A 148 14.88 -10.25 -3.16
C ALA A 148 16.04 -9.28 -3.31
N TRP A 149 17.16 -9.73 -3.88
CA TRP A 149 18.32 -8.89 -4.11
C TRP A 149 18.01 -7.69 -5.00
N VAL A 150 17.39 -7.89 -6.15
CA VAL A 150 17.02 -6.80 -7.07
C VAL A 150 16.05 -5.83 -6.39
N LYS A 151 15.01 -6.36 -5.71
CA LYS A 151 14.02 -5.54 -5.00
C LYS A 151 14.63 -4.71 -3.88
N MET A 152 15.50 -5.32 -3.08
CA MET A 152 16.19 -4.63 -1.97
C MET A 152 17.18 -3.59 -2.49
N THR A 153 17.90 -3.86 -3.58
CA THR A 153 18.78 -2.88 -4.21
C THR A 153 18.00 -1.64 -4.66
N ASN A 154 16.85 -1.81 -5.32
CA ASN A 154 15.98 -0.69 -5.70
C ASN A 154 15.62 0.19 -4.50
N ILE A 155 15.12 -0.42 -3.43
CA ILE A 155 14.66 0.29 -2.24
C ILE A 155 15.83 0.98 -1.53
N THR A 156 16.93 0.27 -1.32
CA THR A 156 18.12 0.81 -0.65
C THR A 156 18.72 1.97 -1.45
N LEU A 157 18.81 1.82 -2.76
CA LEU A 157 19.34 2.86 -3.64
C LEU A 157 18.45 4.12 -3.61
N ASN A 158 17.14 3.94 -3.66
CA ASN A 158 16.19 5.06 -3.54
C ASN A 158 16.38 5.79 -2.17
N ILE A 159 16.47 5.04 -1.07
CA ILE A 159 16.69 5.63 0.27
C ILE A 159 18.03 6.36 0.32
N LEU A 160 19.10 5.74 -0.13
CA LEU A 160 20.44 6.34 -0.08
C LEU A 160 20.53 7.60 -0.93
N LEU A 161 19.92 7.63 -2.11
CA LEU A 161 19.90 8.83 -2.96
C LEU A 161 19.06 9.96 -2.32
N ASN A 162 17.92 9.64 -1.71
CA ASN A 162 17.15 10.64 -0.97
C ASN A 162 17.95 11.21 0.21
N LEU A 163 18.62 10.37 0.99
CA LEU A 163 19.49 10.83 2.09
C LEU A 163 20.66 11.65 1.55
N PHE A 164 21.27 11.24 0.44
CA PHE A 164 22.34 11.97 -0.21
C PHE A 164 21.91 13.38 -0.62
N PHE A 165 20.84 13.49 -1.42
CA PHE A 165 20.42 14.79 -1.94
C PHE A 165 19.74 15.68 -0.89
N LEU A 166 18.87 15.12 -0.03
CA LEU A 166 18.07 15.92 0.89
C LEU A 166 18.77 16.19 2.24
N VAL A 167 19.79 15.41 2.59
CA VAL A 167 20.50 15.57 3.87
C VAL A 167 21.97 15.89 3.66
N LEU A 168 22.71 15.00 2.98
CA LEU A 168 24.15 15.10 2.89
C LEU A 168 24.59 16.33 2.06
N CYS A 169 24.02 16.53 0.87
CA CYS A 169 24.39 17.65 0.01
C CYS A 169 24.20 19.02 0.71
N PRO A 170 23.05 19.33 1.34
CA PRO A 170 22.89 20.59 2.07
C PRO A 170 23.87 20.76 3.24
N ILE A 171 24.15 19.68 3.99
CA ILE A 171 25.08 19.72 5.11
C ILE A 171 26.51 20.03 4.63
N VAL A 172 26.98 19.34 3.60
CA VAL A 172 28.34 19.55 3.05
C VAL A 172 28.50 20.96 2.49
N LEU A 173 27.53 21.45 1.72
CA LEU A 173 27.58 22.79 1.16
C LEU A 173 27.55 23.90 2.23
N LYS A 174 26.87 23.63 3.35
CA LYS A 174 26.83 24.59 4.47
C LYS A 174 28.12 24.63 5.27
N HIS A 175 28.82 23.50 5.46
CA HIS A 175 29.92 23.41 6.42
C HIS A 175 31.31 23.33 5.76
N ILE A 176 31.43 22.71 4.58
CA ILE A 176 32.70 22.42 3.93
C ILE A 176 32.64 22.60 2.39
N PRO A 177 32.12 23.75 1.87
CA PRO A 177 31.93 23.94 0.43
C PRO A 177 33.24 23.93 -0.36
N GLU A 178 34.37 24.41 0.24
CA GLU A 178 35.69 24.55 -0.40
C GLU A 178 36.45 23.22 -0.57
N THR A 179 35.97 22.13 0.07
CA THR A 179 36.62 20.82 -0.02
C THR A 179 36.41 20.20 -1.39
N PHE A 180 37.20 19.18 -1.74
CA PHE A 180 37.03 18.40 -2.96
C PHE A 180 35.58 17.84 -3.05
N ILE A 181 35.04 17.34 -1.93
CA ILE A 181 33.68 16.82 -1.85
C ILE A 181 32.65 17.95 -2.07
N GLY A 182 32.86 19.13 -1.45
CA GLY A 182 31.99 20.29 -1.64
C GLY A 182 31.96 20.75 -3.10
N ARG A 183 33.10 20.88 -3.74
CA ARG A 183 33.19 21.23 -5.17
C ARG A 183 32.53 20.21 -6.09
N PHE A 184 32.70 18.92 -5.80
CA PHE A 184 31.98 17.85 -6.54
C PHE A 184 30.48 17.98 -6.37
N ILE A 185 29.99 18.19 -5.13
CA ILE A 185 28.55 18.35 -4.87
C ILE A 185 27.98 19.58 -5.58
N ILE A 186 28.69 20.70 -5.64
CA ILE A 186 28.25 21.90 -6.37
C ILE A 186 27.95 21.60 -7.85
N THR A 187 28.68 20.68 -8.47
CA THR A 187 28.45 20.32 -9.89
C THR A 187 27.19 19.51 -10.13
N ILE A 188 26.74 18.72 -9.17
CA ILE A 188 25.60 17.81 -9.32
C ILE A 188 24.36 18.23 -8.54
N TYR A 189 24.52 19.07 -7.51
CA TYR A 189 23.43 19.50 -6.64
C TYR A 189 22.94 20.90 -7.02
N ARG A 190 21.64 21.05 -7.15
CA ARG A 190 20.96 22.31 -7.44
C ARG A 190 20.17 22.75 -6.21
N PRO A 191 20.58 23.80 -5.47
CA PRO A 191 19.94 24.20 -4.21
C PRO A 191 18.46 24.58 -4.31
N HIS A 192 17.99 24.97 -5.51
CA HIS A 192 16.60 25.34 -5.77
C HIS A 192 15.70 24.13 -6.01
N TRP A 193 16.28 22.93 -6.20
CA TRP A 193 15.52 21.70 -6.30
C TRP A 193 15.15 21.18 -4.92
N GLY A 194 13.92 20.69 -4.80
CA GLY A 194 13.39 20.11 -3.56
C GLY A 194 12.84 18.71 -3.84
N ILE A 195 11.56 18.65 -4.19
CA ILE A 195 10.86 17.37 -4.47
C ILE A 195 11.39 16.66 -5.70
N GLU A 196 12.05 17.37 -6.62
CA GLU A 196 12.71 16.84 -7.80
C GLU A 196 13.68 15.73 -7.46
N TYR A 197 14.38 15.85 -6.34
CA TYR A 197 15.32 14.82 -5.88
C TYR A 197 14.64 13.51 -5.50
N ILE A 198 13.37 13.57 -5.03
CA ILE A 198 12.58 12.36 -4.77
C ILE A 198 12.32 11.64 -6.11
N PHE A 199 11.94 12.39 -7.14
CA PHE A 199 11.59 11.83 -8.45
C PHE A 199 12.82 11.26 -9.16
N ILE A 200 13.94 11.98 -9.15
CA ILE A 200 15.20 11.53 -9.75
C ILE A 200 15.76 10.32 -9.02
N SER A 201 15.70 10.29 -7.69
CA SER A 201 16.13 9.12 -6.90
C SER A 201 15.33 7.87 -7.27
N ASN A 202 14.01 8.01 -7.45
CA ASN A 202 13.16 6.92 -7.89
C ASN A 202 13.46 6.49 -9.34
N LEU A 203 13.59 7.46 -10.25
CA LEU A 203 13.96 7.19 -11.65
C LEU A 203 15.27 6.41 -11.76
N PHE A 204 16.29 6.84 -11.03
CA PHE A 204 17.59 6.16 -11.03
C PHE A 204 17.50 4.75 -10.43
N ALA A 205 16.74 4.57 -9.35
CA ALA A 205 16.52 3.25 -8.76
C ALA A 205 15.77 2.30 -9.72
N SER A 206 14.75 2.79 -10.44
CA SER A 206 14.03 2.00 -11.46
C SER A 206 14.93 1.66 -12.65
N PHE A 207 15.78 2.58 -13.08
CA PHE A 207 16.76 2.33 -14.15
C PHE A 207 17.77 1.25 -13.77
N VAL A 208 18.37 1.33 -12.58
CA VAL A 208 19.28 0.30 -12.07
C VAL A 208 18.58 -1.05 -11.94
N THR A 209 17.32 -1.05 -11.49
CA THR A 209 16.49 -2.26 -11.40
C THR A 209 16.37 -2.95 -12.76
N LEU A 210 16.05 -2.20 -13.80
CA LEU A 210 15.94 -2.74 -15.16
C LEU A 210 17.28 -3.32 -15.64
N ILE A 211 18.40 -2.63 -15.40
CA ILE A 211 19.76 -3.14 -15.71
C ILE A 211 20.02 -4.46 -14.99
N MET A 212 19.70 -4.57 -13.71
CA MET A 212 19.87 -5.80 -12.94
C MET A 212 19.00 -6.95 -13.45
N LEU A 213 17.89 -6.65 -14.12
CA LEU A 213 16.98 -7.62 -14.73
C LEU A 213 17.35 -7.95 -16.20
N MET A 214 18.32 -7.26 -16.81
CA MET A 214 18.76 -7.53 -18.20
C MET A 214 19.13 -8.99 -18.47
N PRO A 215 19.80 -9.75 -17.57
CA PRO A 215 20.07 -11.16 -17.81
C PRO A 215 18.83 -12.04 -18.03
N GLN A 216 17.67 -11.65 -17.44
CA GLN A 216 16.40 -12.34 -17.66
C GLN A 216 15.79 -11.94 -19.01
N ILE A 217 15.99 -10.70 -19.42
CA ILE A 217 15.46 -10.12 -20.67
C ILE A 217 16.27 -10.62 -21.87
N SER A 218 17.61 -10.59 -21.80
CA SER A 218 18.50 -11.00 -22.89
C SER A 218 18.41 -12.48 -23.21
N GLY A 219 17.99 -13.34 -22.27
CA GLY A 219 17.75 -14.76 -22.47
C GLY A 219 16.43 -15.08 -23.19
N ALA A 220 15.62 -14.10 -23.55
CA ALA A 220 14.35 -14.30 -24.24
C ALA A 220 14.56 -14.60 -25.74
N ARG A 221 13.75 -15.48 -26.31
CA ARG A 221 13.79 -15.79 -27.75
C ARG A 221 13.19 -14.72 -28.66
N TRP A 222 12.66 -13.63 -28.09
CA TRP A 222 12.08 -12.47 -28.78
C TRP A 222 11.12 -12.82 -29.94
N ARG A 223 10.23 -13.81 -29.70
CA ARG A 223 9.19 -14.22 -30.64
C ARG A 223 7.82 -13.89 -30.09
N LEU A 224 7.12 -12.93 -30.72
CA LEU A 224 5.72 -12.67 -30.47
C LEU A 224 4.87 -13.75 -31.14
N SER A 225 3.94 -14.34 -30.39
CA SER A 225 2.92 -15.23 -30.94
C SER A 225 1.56 -14.53 -30.92
N PRO A 226 1.03 -14.08 -32.07
CA PRO A 226 -0.23 -13.35 -32.12
C PRO A 226 -1.41 -14.13 -31.53
N ASP A 227 -1.49 -15.44 -31.77
CA ASP A 227 -2.59 -16.29 -31.27
C ASP A 227 -2.50 -16.45 -29.74
N LEU A 228 -1.29 -16.64 -29.21
CA LEU A 228 -1.07 -16.68 -27.76
C LEU A 228 -1.35 -15.31 -27.14
N TRP A 229 -0.88 -14.23 -27.76
CA TRP A 229 -1.13 -12.87 -27.30
C TRP A 229 -2.61 -12.55 -27.21
N LYS A 230 -3.43 -12.91 -28.21
CA LYS A 230 -4.88 -12.72 -28.18
C LYS A 230 -5.52 -13.46 -27.00
N LYS A 231 -5.13 -14.72 -26.74
CA LYS A 231 -5.62 -15.49 -25.59
C LYS A 231 -5.23 -14.84 -24.26
N MET A 232 -3.99 -14.37 -24.15
CA MET A 232 -3.48 -13.69 -22.97
C MET A 232 -4.22 -12.38 -22.74
N MET A 233 -4.42 -11.56 -23.78
CA MET A 233 -5.16 -10.28 -23.68
C MET A 233 -6.62 -10.48 -23.28
N PHE A 234 -7.29 -11.49 -23.84
CA PHE A 234 -8.68 -11.83 -23.46
C PHE A 234 -8.79 -12.17 -21.97
N TYR A 235 -7.78 -12.85 -21.41
CA TYR A 235 -7.73 -13.15 -19.98
C TYR A 235 -7.30 -11.93 -19.13
N ALA A 236 -6.38 -11.11 -19.62
CA ALA A 236 -5.84 -9.94 -18.94
C ALA A 236 -6.89 -8.81 -18.80
N PHE A 237 -7.75 -8.61 -19.80
CA PHE A 237 -8.68 -7.50 -19.87
C PHE A 237 -9.64 -7.40 -18.66
N PRO A 238 -10.31 -8.47 -18.19
CA PRO A 238 -11.09 -8.43 -16.95
C PRO A 238 -10.23 -8.10 -15.70
N LEU A 239 -8.96 -8.57 -15.67
CA LEU A 239 -8.05 -8.29 -14.55
C LEU A 239 -7.64 -6.82 -14.48
N LEU A 240 -7.56 -6.14 -15.62
CA LEU A 240 -7.33 -4.69 -15.67
C LEU A 240 -8.41 -3.95 -14.89
N PHE A 241 -9.69 -4.21 -15.15
CA PHE A 241 -10.80 -3.53 -14.45
C PHE A 241 -10.83 -3.86 -12.94
N ALA A 242 -10.56 -5.11 -12.58
CA ALA A 242 -10.45 -5.49 -11.17
C ALA A 242 -9.28 -4.78 -10.47
N GLY A 243 -8.15 -4.65 -11.14
CA GLY A 243 -6.99 -3.90 -10.66
C GLY A 243 -7.29 -2.41 -10.51
N MET A 244 -7.93 -1.78 -11.51
CA MET A 244 -8.34 -0.38 -11.45
C MET A 244 -9.28 -0.12 -10.27
N ALA A 245 -10.30 -0.99 -10.05
CA ALA A 245 -11.18 -0.87 -8.91
C ALA A 245 -10.43 -0.96 -7.56
N GLY A 246 -9.41 -1.82 -7.48
CA GLY A 246 -8.54 -1.92 -6.30
C GLY A 246 -7.76 -0.62 -6.02
N ILE A 247 -7.15 -0.04 -7.06
CA ILE A 247 -6.40 1.23 -6.92
C ILE A 247 -7.32 2.41 -6.60
N VAL A 248 -8.54 2.45 -7.17
CA VAL A 248 -9.53 3.48 -6.82
C VAL A 248 -9.82 3.45 -5.31
N ASN A 249 -9.99 2.28 -4.73
CA ASN A 249 -10.23 2.13 -3.29
C ASN A 249 -9.04 2.53 -2.42
N GLU A 250 -7.81 2.42 -2.92
CA GLU A 250 -6.59 2.59 -2.12
C GLU A 250 -5.96 3.98 -2.23
N THR A 251 -5.99 4.60 -3.42
CA THR A 251 -5.18 5.79 -3.69
C THR A 251 -5.90 6.92 -4.41
N PHE A 252 -7.08 6.68 -4.98
CA PHE A 252 -7.73 7.64 -5.85
C PHE A 252 -8.28 8.86 -5.10
N ASP A 253 -8.49 8.73 -3.80
CA ASP A 253 -8.86 9.79 -2.87
C ASP A 253 -7.91 11.00 -2.94
N ARG A 254 -6.61 10.78 -3.16
CA ARG A 254 -5.61 11.85 -3.28
C ARG A 254 -5.79 12.67 -4.56
N LEU A 255 -6.16 12.00 -5.66
CA LEU A 255 -6.51 12.67 -6.91
C LEU A 255 -7.82 13.45 -6.77
N LEU A 256 -8.83 12.86 -6.13
CA LEU A 256 -10.10 13.54 -5.90
C LEU A 256 -9.92 14.76 -4.99
N LEU A 257 -9.10 14.68 -3.95
CA LEU A 257 -8.74 15.83 -3.13
C LEU A 257 -8.05 16.93 -3.93
N ARG A 258 -7.17 16.56 -4.87
CA ARG A 258 -6.47 17.55 -5.72
C ARG A 258 -7.44 18.31 -6.62
N TYR A 259 -8.44 17.63 -7.19
CA TYR A 259 -9.33 18.22 -8.19
C TYR A 259 -10.67 18.75 -7.66
N LEU A 260 -11.12 18.30 -6.49
CA LEU A 260 -12.40 18.72 -5.92
C LEU A 260 -12.27 19.83 -4.89
N LEU A 261 -11.06 20.14 -4.45
CA LEU A 261 -10.78 21.29 -3.58
C LEU A 261 -10.24 22.46 -4.39
N PRO A 262 -10.38 23.71 -3.89
CA PRO A 262 -9.73 24.88 -4.49
C PRO A 262 -8.23 24.71 -4.64
N ASP A 263 -7.66 25.18 -5.76
CA ASP A 263 -6.24 24.96 -6.12
C ASP A 263 -5.27 25.46 -5.06
N GLU A 264 -5.60 26.58 -4.38
CA GLU A 264 -4.75 27.19 -3.36
C GLU A 264 -4.50 26.27 -2.15
N ILE A 265 -5.45 25.38 -1.83
CA ILE A 265 -5.38 24.53 -0.65
C ILE A 265 -5.26 23.05 -0.98
N SER A 266 -5.53 22.63 -2.20
CA SER A 266 -5.67 21.23 -2.59
C SER A 266 -4.40 20.42 -2.34
N SER A 267 -3.24 20.87 -2.84
CA SER A 267 -1.94 20.19 -2.61
C SER A 267 -1.56 20.16 -1.13
N TYR A 268 -1.84 21.25 -0.40
CA TYR A 268 -1.61 21.32 1.05
C TYR A 268 -2.47 20.29 1.80
N MET A 269 -3.75 20.19 1.47
CA MET A 269 -4.68 19.22 2.06
C MET A 269 -4.28 17.77 1.74
N VAL A 270 -3.85 17.49 0.50
CA VAL A 270 -3.33 16.17 0.11
C VAL A 270 -2.08 15.80 0.92
N GLY A 271 -1.18 16.77 1.13
CA GLY A 271 0.03 16.56 1.94
C GLY A 271 -0.28 16.18 3.39
N ILE A 272 -1.15 16.94 4.05
CA ILE A 272 -1.60 16.67 5.43
C ILE A 272 -2.26 15.29 5.51
N TYR A 273 -3.24 15.04 4.64
CA TYR A 273 -3.96 13.77 4.57
C TYR A 273 -3.02 12.59 4.41
N THR A 274 -2.10 12.68 3.44
CA THR A 274 -1.21 11.56 3.14
C THR A 274 -0.20 11.31 4.25
N ALA A 275 0.32 12.35 4.90
CA ALA A 275 1.21 12.18 6.06
C ALA A 275 0.50 11.46 7.21
N CYS A 276 -0.74 11.86 7.52
CA CYS A 276 -1.56 11.19 8.53
C CYS A 276 -1.98 9.78 8.11
N TYR A 277 -2.32 9.58 6.82
CA TYR A 277 -2.63 8.25 6.26
C TYR A 277 -1.46 7.27 6.45
N LYS A 278 -0.20 7.74 6.33
CA LYS A 278 0.98 6.90 6.55
C LYS A 278 1.03 6.28 7.94
N ILE A 279 0.48 6.92 8.97
CA ILE A 279 0.39 6.32 10.31
C ILE A 279 -0.55 5.12 10.32
N SER A 280 -1.68 5.21 9.62
CA SER A 280 -2.63 4.10 9.54
C SER A 280 -2.08 2.86 8.83
N ILE A 281 -0.97 3.01 8.11
CA ILE A 281 -0.27 1.91 7.44
C ILE A 281 0.39 0.93 8.44
N LEU A 282 0.66 1.33 9.67
CA LEU A 282 1.08 0.39 10.72
C LEU A 282 0.10 -0.80 10.80
N MET A 283 -1.21 -0.54 10.67
CA MET A 283 -2.24 -1.57 10.59
C MET A 283 -2.07 -2.44 9.34
N THR A 284 -1.89 -1.82 8.17
CA THR A 284 -1.80 -2.56 6.89
C THR A 284 -0.52 -3.39 6.78
N ILE A 285 0.59 -2.98 7.40
CA ILE A 285 1.82 -3.80 7.46
C ILE A 285 1.52 -5.13 8.18
N PHE A 286 0.86 -5.05 9.34
CA PHE A 286 0.45 -6.27 10.06
C PHE A 286 -0.50 -7.13 9.23
N ILE A 287 -1.54 -6.52 8.64
CA ILE A 287 -2.54 -7.23 7.82
C ILE A 287 -1.88 -7.95 6.65
N GLN A 288 -0.88 -7.34 6.01
CA GLN A 288 -0.18 -7.98 4.90
C GLN A 288 0.70 -9.13 5.35
N ALA A 289 1.45 -8.95 6.44
CA ALA A 289 2.24 -10.03 7.02
C ALA A 289 1.34 -11.21 7.41
N TYR A 290 0.21 -10.92 8.06
CA TYR A 290 -0.82 -11.90 8.39
C TYR A 290 -1.36 -12.61 7.13
N LYS A 291 -1.73 -11.87 6.09
CA LYS A 291 -2.26 -12.43 4.84
C LYS A 291 -1.29 -13.41 4.18
N TYR A 292 -0.01 -13.08 4.12
CA TYR A 292 1.02 -13.98 3.58
C TYR A 292 1.15 -15.29 4.36
N ALA A 293 0.98 -15.25 5.69
CA ALA A 293 1.05 -16.43 6.53
C ALA A 293 -0.27 -17.23 6.54
N ALA A 294 -1.40 -16.51 6.62
CA ALA A 294 -2.72 -17.12 6.80
C ALA A 294 -3.26 -17.78 5.54
N GLU A 295 -3.00 -17.22 4.35
CA GLU A 295 -3.58 -17.73 3.10
C GLU A 295 -3.18 -19.18 2.80
N PRO A 296 -1.88 -19.57 2.83
CA PRO A 296 -1.50 -20.98 2.66
C PRO A 296 -2.06 -21.90 3.75
N PHE A 297 -2.12 -21.40 4.99
CA PHE A 297 -2.67 -22.15 6.11
C PHE A 297 -4.16 -22.46 5.89
N PHE A 298 -4.97 -21.47 5.46
CA PHE A 298 -6.38 -21.67 5.20
C PHE A 298 -6.63 -22.70 4.10
N PHE A 299 -5.85 -22.70 3.02
CA PHE A 299 -5.97 -23.72 1.97
C PHE A 299 -5.58 -25.12 2.46
N ALA A 300 -4.54 -25.22 3.30
CA ALA A 300 -4.15 -26.51 3.89
C ALA A 300 -5.23 -27.06 4.83
N GLN A 301 -5.79 -26.20 5.69
CA GLN A 301 -6.81 -26.55 6.67
C GLN A 301 -8.16 -26.87 6.02
N ALA A 302 -8.43 -26.40 4.80
CA ALA A 302 -9.71 -26.57 4.12
C ALA A 302 -10.16 -28.03 3.96
N LYS A 303 -9.22 -28.99 4.01
CA LYS A 303 -9.48 -30.43 3.88
C LYS A 303 -9.87 -31.09 5.21
N GLU A 304 -9.68 -30.41 6.33
CA GLU A 304 -9.94 -30.95 7.66
C GLU A 304 -11.41 -30.73 8.06
N LYS A 305 -11.94 -31.64 8.90
CA LYS A 305 -13.35 -31.60 9.34
C LYS A 305 -13.66 -30.38 10.21
N ASP A 306 -12.70 -29.86 10.95
CA ASP A 306 -12.81 -28.74 11.87
C ASP A 306 -12.44 -27.38 11.23
N ALA A 307 -12.19 -27.33 9.92
CA ALA A 307 -11.71 -26.16 9.21
C ALA A 307 -12.48 -24.87 9.56
N LYS A 308 -13.82 -24.94 9.59
CA LYS A 308 -14.67 -23.78 9.88
C LYS A 308 -14.52 -23.26 11.32
N GLU A 309 -14.32 -24.15 12.28
CA GLU A 309 -14.08 -23.76 13.68
C GLU A 309 -12.70 -23.11 13.84
N VAL A 310 -11.69 -23.65 13.14
CA VAL A 310 -10.35 -23.08 13.11
C VAL A 310 -10.38 -21.70 12.48
N TYR A 311 -11.11 -21.48 11.37
CA TYR A 311 -11.25 -20.15 10.74
C TYR A 311 -11.92 -19.14 11.66
N ALA A 312 -12.95 -19.55 12.42
CA ALA A 312 -13.60 -18.69 13.39
C ALA A 312 -12.64 -18.30 14.54
N LYS A 313 -11.85 -19.24 15.06
CA LYS A 313 -10.84 -18.99 16.10
C LYS A 313 -9.74 -18.03 15.61
N ILE A 314 -9.25 -18.23 14.38
CA ILE A 314 -8.24 -17.34 13.80
C ILE A 314 -8.79 -15.92 13.65
N MET A 315 -10.05 -15.76 13.26
CA MET A 315 -10.71 -14.45 13.22
C MET A 315 -10.75 -13.81 14.60
N ASP A 316 -11.10 -14.56 15.68
CA ASP A 316 -11.10 -14.04 17.05
C ASP A 316 -9.72 -13.46 17.43
N TYR A 317 -8.64 -14.22 17.22
CA TYR A 317 -7.27 -13.75 17.51
C TYR A 317 -6.86 -12.58 16.62
N PHE A 318 -7.23 -12.61 15.34
CA PHE A 318 -6.96 -11.50 14.43
C PHE A 318 -7.59 -10.20 14.96
N ILE A 319 -8.87 -10.24 15.39
CA ILE A 319 -9.58 -9.05 15.92
C ILE A 319 -8.90 -8.54 17.19
N ILE A 320 -8.47 -9.42 18.10
CA ILE A 320 -7.75 -9.01 19.31
C ILE A 320 -6.47 -8.23 18.95
N ILE A 321 -5.67 -8.76 18.01
CA ILE A 321 -4.40 -8.15 17.63
C ILE A 321 -4.62 -6.81 16.91
N VAL A 322 -5.56 -6.71 15.96
CA VAL A 322 -5.79 -5.45 15.25
C VAL A 322 -6.43 -4.39 16.15
N SER A 323 -7.28 -4.79 17.12
CA SER A 323 -7.81 -3.90 18.17
C SER A 323 -6.69 -3.40 19.08
N LEU A 324 -5.73 -4.25 19.43
CA LEU A 324 -4.54 -3.88 20.20
C LEU A 324 -3.66 -2.89 19.43
N ILE A 325 -3.39 -3.15 18.13
CA ILE A 325 -2.62 -2.24 17.27
C ILE A 325 -3.32 -0.88 17.19
N PHE A 326 -4.64 -0.86 17.01
CA PHE A 326 -5.43 0.37 17.02
C PHE A 326 -5.23 1.12 18.34
N LEU A 327 -5.47 0.46 19.47
CA LEU A 327 -5.40 1.07 20.78
C LEU A 327 -3.99 1.60 21.09
N VAL A 328 -2.94 0.82 20.88
CA VAL A 328 -1.56 1.26 21.08
C VAL A 328 -1.23 2.47 20.21
N THR A 329 -1.61 2.44 18.92
CA THR A 329 -1.35 3.56 18.02
C THR A 329 -2.08 4.82 18.49
N MET A 330 -3.32 4.71 18.93
CA MET A 330 -4.11 5.86 19.36
C MET A 330 -3.67 6.42 20.71
N LEU A 331 -3.37 5.57 21.71
CA LEU A 331 -2.92 6.02 23.03
C LEU A 331 -1.57 6.74 22.98
N TYR A 332 -0.65 6.30 22.13
CA TYR A 332 0.69 6.87 22.03
C TYR A 332 0.90 7.76 20.80
N LEU A 333 -0.22 8.20 20.16
CA LEU A 333 -0.19 8.97 18.93
C LEU A 333 0.58 10.30 19.09
N ASP A 334 0.17 11.11 20.04
CA ASP A 334 0.69 12.47 20.26
C ASP A 334 2.07 12.47 20.94
N ASP A 335 2.37 11.47 21.79
CA ASP A 335 3.60 11.42 22.58
C ASP A 335 4.78 10.82 21.80
N PHE A 336 4.54 9.81 20.95
CA PHE A 336 5.61 9.06 20.30
C PHE A 336 5.45 8.96 18.79
N ILE A 337 4.24 8.60 18.28
CA ILE A 337 4.09 8.20 16.90
C ILE A 337 4.15 9.39 15.95
N LEU A 338 3.40 10.47 16.23
CA LEU A 338 3.45 11.69 15.43
C LEU A 338 4.85 12.33 15.46
N PRO A 339 5.49 12.58 16.62
CA PRO A 339 6.82 13.15 16.66
C PRO A 339 7.89 12.32 15.95
N LEU A 340 7.74 10.99 15.95
CA LEU A 340 8.68 10.08 15.30
C LEU A 340 8.49 10.02 13.79
N LEU A 341 7.23 9.91 13.32
CA LEU A 341 6.91 9.64 11.92
C LEU A 341 6.58 10.89 11.12
N VAL A 342 6.01 11.93 11.76
CA VAL A 342 5.59 13.17 11.11
C VAL A 342 6.19 14.35 11.87
N ARG A 343 7.43 14.70 11.54
CA ARG A 343 8.26 15.62 12.35
C ARG A 343 7.76 17.07 12.35
N ASN A 344 7.23 17.57 11.24
CA ASN A 344 6.70 18.93 11.18
C ASN A 344 5.27 18.97 11.72
N LYS A 345 5.02 19.77 12.75
CA LYS A 345 3.73 19.93 13.41
C LYS A 345 2.63 20.47 12.50
N GLU A 346 2.99 21.12 11.39
CA GLU A 346 2.03 21.62 10.41
C GLU A 346 1.14 20.51 9.83
N TYR A 347 1.66 19.30 9.68
CA TYR A 347 0.89 18.13 9.26
C TYR A 347 -0.07 17.59 10.32
N TRP A 348 0.13 17.93 11.61
CA TRP A 348 -0.67 17.38 12.72
C TRP A 348 -2.12 17.89 12.72
N GLN A 349 -2.42 18.92 11.92
CA GLN A 349 -3.80 19.37 11.71
C GLN A 349 -4.71 18.24 11.20
N GLY A 350 -4.16 17.28 10.46
CA GLY A 350 -4.87 16.11 9.95
C GLY A 350 -4.97 14.93 10.90
N LYS A 351 -4.47 15.03 12.15
CA LYS A 351 -4.42 13.87 13.07
C LYS A 351 -5.79 13.24 13.34
N GLY A 352 -6.87 14.02 13.24
CA GLY A 352 -8.24 13.53 13.43
C GLY A 352 -8.69 12.48 12.41
N VAL A 353 -8.04 12.36 11.24
CA VAL A 353 -8.37 11.30 10.27
C VAL A 353 -7.74 9.95 10.63
N ILE A 354 -6.69 9.94 11.48
CA ILE A 354 -5.93 8.73 11.79
C ILE A 354 -6.81 7.63 12.40
N PRO A 355 -7.62 7.88 13.45
CA PRO A 355 -8.48 6.86 14.01
C PRO A 355 -9.50 6.31 13.01
N VAL A 356 -10.05 7.16 12.13
CA VAL A 356 -11.00 6.75 11.08
C VAL A 356 -10.31 5.84 10.07
N LEU A 357 -9.12 6.20 9.60
CA LEU A 357 -8.34 5.42 8.64
C LEU A 357 -7.78 4.13 9.25
N MET A 358 -7.37 4.14 10.52
CA MET A 358 -6.98 2.92 11.25
C MET A 358 -8.13 1.92 11.32
N MET A 359 -9.33 2.41 11.63
CA MET A 359 -10.54 1.58 11.68
C MET A 359 -10.93 1.08 10.28
N ALA A 360 -10.83 1.92 9.26
CA ALA A 360 -11.04 1.52 7.86
C ALA A 360 -10.10 0.38 7.46
N ASN A 361 -8.81 0.50 7.77
CA ASN A 361 -7.82 -0.54 7.48
C ASN A 361 -8.08 -1.82 8.30
N LEU A 362 -8.56 -1.71 9.54
CA LEU A 362 -9.00 -2.88 10.32
C LEU A 362 -10.13 -3.63 9.57
N PHE A 363 -11.14 -2.93 9.08
CA PHE A 363 -12.22 -3.54 8.29
C PHE A 363 -11.69 -4.18 7.00
N LEU A 364 -10.73 -3.56 6.34
CA LEU A 364 -10.04 -4.15 5.19
C LEU A 364 -9.34 -5.46 5.57
N GLY A 365 -8.70 -5.52 6.75
CA GLY A 365 -8.07 -6.73 7.27
C GLY A 365 -9.08 -7.86 7.53
N VAL A 366 -10.23 -7.53 8.12
CA VAL A 366 -11.33 -8.48 8.31
C VAL A 366 -11.88 -8.95 6.96
N TYR A 367 -12.07 -8.02 6.00
CA TYR A 367 -12.47 -8.36 4.63
C TYR A 367 -11.49 -9.36 3.99
N TYR A 368 -10.18 -9.17 4.12
CA TYR A 368 -9.20 -10.13 3.61
C TYR A 368 -9.29 -11.50 4.29
N ASN A 369 -9.55 -11.56 5.58
CA ASN A 369 -9.77 -12.80 6.30
C ASN A 369 -11.04 -13.51 5.80
N LEU A 370 -12.14 -12.76 5.64
CA LEU A 370 -13.38 -13.29 5.07
C LEU A 370 -13.20 -13.74 3.60
N SER A 371 -12.28 -13.17 2.84
CA SER A 371 -12.08 -13.45 1.42
C SER A 371 -11.81 -14.92 1.09
N ILE A 372 -11.47 -15.72 2.10
CA ILE A 372 -11.19 -17.14 1.94
C ILE A 372 -12.41 -17.93 1.41
N TRP A 373 -13.63 -17.51 1.74
CA TRP A 373 -14.82 -18.23 1.31
C TRP A 373 -14.95 -18.31 -0.22
N TYR A 374 -14.76 -17.22 -0.95
CA TYR A 374 -14.89 -17.24 -2.41
C TYR A 374 -13.69 -17.89 -3.11
N LYS A 375 -12.54 -17.93 -2.46
CA LYS A 375 -11.35 -18.66 -2.93
C LYS A 375 -11.54 -20.17 -2.80
N LEU A 376 -12.04 -20.65 -1.66
CA LEU A 376 -12.29 -22.07 -1.42
C LEU A 376 -13.47 -22.62 -2.22
N THR A 377 -14.49 -21.80 -2.50
CA THR A 377 -15.67 -22.22 -3.28
C THR A 377 -15.52 -21.98 -4.79
N ALA A 378 -14.30 -21.60 -5.25
CA ALA A 378 -14.02 -21.26 -6.65
C ALA A 378 -14.90 -20.13 -7.25
N LYS A 379 -15.46 -19.25 -6.37
CA LYS A 379 -16.30 -18.11 -6.76
C LYS A 379 -15.51 -16.81 -6.76
N THR A 380 -14.31 -16.82 -7.32
CA THR A 380 -13.35 -15.72 -7.28
C THR A 380 -13.83 -14.41 -7.93
N SER A 381 -14.84 -14.48 -8.81
CA SER A 381 -15.50 -13.30 -9.37
C SER A 381 -16.10 -12.37 -8.29
N TRP A 382 -16.50 -12.93 -7.12
CA TRP A 382 -16.96 -12.09 -6.01
C TRP A 382 -15.89 -11.13 -5.48
N GLY A 383 -14.61 -11.51 -5.53
CA GLY A 383 -13.53 -10.60 -5.19
C GLY A 383 -13.51 -9.36 -6.08
N ALA A 384 -13.71 -9.52 -7.39
CA ALA A 384 -13.79 -8.41 -8.34
C ALA A 384 -15.04 -7.56 -8.12
N TRP A 385 -16.22 -8.20 -7.93
CA TRP A 385 -17.46 -7.48 -7.64
C TRP A 385 -17.40 -6.66 -6.35
N LEU A 386 -16.86 -7.22 -5.27
CA LEU A 386 -16.69 -6.50 -4.00
C LEU A 386 -15.74 -5.31 -4.15
N SER A 387 -14.64 -5.45 -4.89
CA SER A 387 -13.74 -4.33 -5.18
C SER A 387 -14.43 -3.26 -6.03
N LEU A 388 -15.24 -3.64 -7.01
CA LEU A 388 -16.01 -2.70 -7.84
C LEU A 388 -17.06 -1.93 -7.02
N ILE A 389 -17.81 -2.63 -6.16
CA ILE A 389 -18.76 -1.99 -5.23
C ILE A 389 -18.04 -0.99 -4.34
N GLY A 390 -16.88 -1.38 -3.79
CA GLY A 390 -16.04 -0.48 -3.00
C GLY A 390 -15.63 0.76 -3.79
N ALA A 391 -15.17 0.60 -5.05
CA ALA A 391 -14.78 1.71 -5.91
C ALA A 391 -15.93 2.68 -6.19
N ILE A 392 -17.12 2.15 -6.45
CA ILE A 392 -18.33 2.98 -6.65
C ILE A 392 -18.64 3.78 -5.38
N ILE A 393 -18.62 3.13 -4.21
CA ILE A 393 -18.85 3.80 -2.92
C ILE A 393 -17.81 4.89 -2.70
N THR A 394 -16.53 4.57 -2.91
CA THR A 394 -15.41 5.53 -2.77
C THR A 394 -15.64 6.74 -3.67
N LEU A 395 -15.95 6.56 -4.96
CA LEU A 395 -16.16 7.66 -5.89
C LEU A 395 -17.36 8.51 -5.47
N ILE A 396 -18.53 7.89 -5.25
CA ILE A 396 -19.76 8.63 -4.89
C ILE A 396 -19.55 9.48 -3.64
N LEU A 397 -19.01 8.88 -2.57
CA LEU A 397 -18.85 9.59 -1.30
C LEU A 397 -17.78 10.68 -1.38
N ASN A 398 -16.67 10.47 -2.06
CA ASN A 398 -15.66 11.51 -2.23
C ASN A 398 -16.17 12.67 -3.11
N PHE A 399 -16.85 12.40 -4.24
CA PHE A 399 -17.45 13.46 -5.06
C PHE A 399 -18.48 14.29 -4.31
N TRP A 400 -19.19 13.69 -3.35
CA TRP A 400 -20.20 14.39 -2.58
C TRP A 400 -19.60 15.14 -1.38
N TRP A 401 -18.66 14.55 -0.66
CA TRP A 401 -18.20 15.06 0.64
C TRP A 401 -17.00 16.00 0.54
N ILE A 402 -16.05 15.74 -0.36
CA ILE A 402 -14.86 16.59 -0.48
C ILE A 402 -15.21 18.06 -0.77
N PRO A 403 -16.14 18.40 -1.71
CA PRO A 403 -16.41 19.78 -2.06
C PRO A 403 -17.38 20.52 -1.10
N LEU A 404 -17.80 19.88 0.01
CA LEU A 404 -18.62 20.57 1.00
C LEU A 404 -17.89 21.80 1.56
N SER A 405 -18.64 22.78 2.10
CA SER A 405 -18.04 23.98 2.65
C SER A 405 -17.15 23.71 3.85
N ALA A 406 -16.12 24.53 4.06
CA ALA A 406 -15.29 24.50 5.22
C ALA A 406 -16.14 24.61 6.49
N GLY A 407 -15.88 23.78 7.50
CA GLY A 407 -16.66 23.68 8.73
C GLY A 407 -17.56 22.43 8.83
N HIS A 408 -17.85 21.76 7.72
CA HIS A 408 -18.48 20.44 7.79
C HIS A 408 -17.49 19.38 8.29
N LEU A 409 -17.97 18.44 9.14
CA LEU A 409 -17.16 17.35 9.69
C LEU A 409 -16.57 16.43 8.62
N ILE A 410 -17.15 16.41 7.42
CA ILE A 410 -16.77 15.58 6.27
C ILE A 410 -16.21 16.40 5.10
N TYR A 411 -15.81 17.66 5.34
CA TYR A 411 -15.16 18.51 4.34
C TYR A 411 -13.74 18.03 4.03
N GLY A 412 -13.34 18.11 2.76
CA GLY A 412 -11.98 17.87 2.33
C GLY A 412 -11.49 16.46 2.70
N TYR A 413 -10.30 16.36 3.30
CA TYR A 413 -9.69 15.08 3.64
C TYR A 413 -10.42 14.29 4.75
N TYR A 414 -11.26 14.93 5.57
CA TYR A 414 -12.14 14.20 6.50
C TYR A 414 -13.20 13.41 5.72
N GLY A 415 -13.75 14.00 4.64
CA GLY A 415 -14.67 13.30 3.74
C GLY A 415 -14.03 12.06 3.12
N SER A 416 -12.80 12.19 2.63
CA SER A 416 -12.03 11.06 2.10
C SER A 416 -11.79 9.96 3.13
N ALA A 417 -11.44 10.32 4.35
CA ALA A 417 -11.23 9.34 5.43
C ALA A 417 -12.51 8.56 5.75
N TRP A 418 -13.64 9.24 5.88
CA TRP A 418 -14.94 8.61 6.11
C TRP A 418 -15.43 7.80 4.91
N ALA A 419 -15.18 8.26 3.67
CA ALA A 419 -15.47 7.50 2.47
C ALA A 419 -14.73 6.17 2.45
N THR A 420 -13.44 6.16 2.81
CA THR A 420 -12.62 4.95 2.93
C THR A 420 -13.15 4.03 4.03
N PHE A 421 -13.56 4.58 5.18
CA PHE A 421 -14.16 3.79 6.27
C PHE A 421 -15.44 3.09 5.83
N ILE A 422 -16.35 3.80 5.17
CA ILE A 422 -17.61 3.24 4.68
C ILE A 422 -17.35 2.23 3.56
N CYS A 423 -16.43 2.52 2.65
CA CYS A 423 -16.04 1.59 1.59
C CYS A 423 -15.60 0.24 2.15
N TYR A 424 -14.59 0.23 3.02
CA TYR A 424 -14.05 -1.02 3.55
C TYR A 424 -15.01 -1.71 4.53
N GLY A 425 -15.78 -0.94 5.29
CA GLY A 425 -16.85 -1.46 6.12
C GLY A 425 -17.95 -2.15 5.30
N SER A 426 -18.38 -1.53 4.21
CA SER A 426 -19.36 -2.11 3.29
C SER A 426 -18.84 -3.38 2.62
N MET A 427 -17.60 -3.37 2.12
CA MET A 427 -16.96 -4.56 1.54
C MET A 427 -16.89 -5.71 2.54
N MET A 428 -16.52 -5.43 3.79
CA MET A 428 -16.50 -6.40 4.88
C MET A 428 -17.89 -6.99 5.15
N ILE A 429 -18.91 -6.14 5.33
CA ILE A 429 -20.29 -6.56 5.64
C ILE A 429 -20.87 -7.40 4.49
N ILE A 430 -20.74 -6.93 3.24
CA ILE A 430 -21.26 -7.66 2.08
C ILE A 430 -20.52 -9.01 1.93
N SER A 431 -19.19 -9.04 2.10
CA SER A 431 -18.42 -10.28 2.06
C SER A 431 -18.85 -11.26 3.15
N TYR A 432 -19.16 -10.79 4.36
CA TYR A 432 -19.68 -11.61 5.43
C TYR A 432 -21.07 -12.20 5.08
N LEU A 433 -22.02 -11.35 4.69
CA LEU A 433 -23.39 -11.79 4.37
C LEU A 433 -23.44 -12.78 3.22
N VAL A 434 -22.71 -12.50 2.15
CA VAL A 434 -22.63 -13.39 0.99
C VAL A 434 -21.88 -14.68 1.34
N GLY A 435 -20.81 -14.55 2.12
CA GLY A 435 -20.00 -15.67 2.60
C GLY A 435 -20.84 -16.66 3.44
N GLN A 436 -21.71 -16.17 4.32
CA GLN A 436 -22.59 -17.03 5.11
C GLN A 436 -23.56 -17.89 4.23
N LYS A 437 -23.92 -17.38 3.04
CA LYS A 437 -24.76 -18.14 2.09
C LYS A 437 -23.99 -19.29 1.40
N TYR A 438 -22.72 -19.08 1.04
CA TYR A 438 -21.95 -20.05 0.26
C TYR A 438 -21.01 -20.93 1.08
N PHE A 439 -20.50 -20.40 2.17
CA PHE A 439 -19.55 -21.06 3.07
C PHE A 439 -19.78 -20.61 4.51
N PRO A 440 -20.86 -21.09 5.18
CA PRO A 440 -21.23 -20.62 6.50
C PRO A 440 -20.16 -20.99 7.55
N VAL A 441 -19.58 -19.97 8.16
CA VAL A 441 -18.65 -20.04 9.28
C VAL A 441 -19.26 -19.31 10.47
N LYS A 442 -19.31 -19.94 11.63
CA LYS A 442 -19.88 -19.35 12.86
C LYS A 442 -18.86 -18.41 13.52
N TYR A 443 -18.68 -17.21 12.95
CA TYR A 443 -17.87 -16.18 13.56
C TYR A 443 -18.51 -15.62 14.83
N ASN A 444 -17.69 -15.32 15.84
CA ASN A 444 -18.19 -14.75 17.11
C ASN A 444 -18.31 -13.23 16.99
N LEU A 445 -19.49 -12.76 16.54
CA LEU A 445 -19.78 -11.32 16.37
C LEU A 445 -19.77 -10.56 17.71
N VAL A 446 -20.09 -11.22 18.82
CA VAL A 446 -20.04 -10.60 20.15
C VAL A 446 -18.61 -10.28 20.54
N LYS A 447 -17.66 -11.20 20.30
CA LYS A 447 -16.23 -10.92 20.51
C LYS A 447 -15.71 -9.84 19.57
N PHE A 448 -16.11 -9.90 18.30
CA PHE A 448 -15.77 -8.88 17.32
C PHE A 448 -16.17 -7.48 17.83
N ALA A 449 -17.44 -7.29 18.13
CA ALA A 449 -17.96 -6.01 18.63
C ALA A 449 -17.37 -5.65 20.00
N GLY A 450 -17.17 -6.64 20.88
CA GLY A 450 -16.64 -6.43 22.24
C GLY A 450 -15.21 -5.91 22.25
N TYR A 451 -14.26 -6.58 21.54
CA TYR A 451 -12.87 -6.12 21.53
C TYR A 451 -12.68 -4.81 20.78
N LEU A 452 -13.39 -4.65 19.66
CA LEU A 452 -13.37 -3.42 18.89
C LEU A 452 -13.98 -2.26 19.70
N GLY A 453 -15.17 -2.47 20.28
CA GLY A 453 -15.84 -1.48 21.10
C GLY A 453 -15.03 -1.09 22.33
N LEU A 454 -14.39 -2.08 23.00
CA LEU A 454 -13.52 -1.82 24.13
C LEU A 454 -12.30 -0.96 23.74
N SER A 455 -11.64 -1.27 22.60
CA SER A 455 -10.50 -0.47 22.15
C SER A 455 -10.90 0.97 21.82
N VAL A 456 -12.04 1.17 21.16
CA VAL A 456 -12.58 2.50 20.88
C VAL A 456 -12.98 3.22 22.16
N LEU A 457 -13.66 2.54 23.10
CA LEU A 457 -14.05 3.13 24.40
C LEU A 457 -12.84 3.62 25.19
N LEU A 458 -11.79 2.80 25.31
CA LEU A 458 -10.56 3.17 26.02
C LEU A 458 -9.85 4.34 25.33
N TYR A 459 -9.83 4.37 24.00
CA TYR A 459 -9.33 5.53 23.24
C TYR A 459 -10.16 6.79 23.54
N VAL A 460 -11.49 6.72 23.51
CA VAL A 460 -12.36 7.85 23.82
C VAL A 460 -12.14 8.33 25.27
N ILE A 461 -12.03 7.42 26.24
CA ILE A 461 -11.67 7.75 27.62
C ILE A 461 -10.34 8.52 27.67
N SER A 462 -9.35 8.11 26.89
CA SER A 462 -8.06 8.80 26.85
C SER A 462 -8.12 10.22 26.31
N LEU A 463 -9.13 10.57 25.49
CA LEU A 463 -9.32 11.91 24.97
C LEU A 463 -9.94 12.88 25.99
N TYR A 464 -10.80 12.37 26.89
CA TYR A 464 -11.49 13.19 27.87
C TYR A 464 -10.77 13.31 29.23
N LEU A 465 -9.94 12.32 29.57
CA LEU A 465 -9.22 12.24 30.84
C LEU A 465 -7.71 12.38 30.65
N ILE A 466 -7.29 13.40 29.87
CA ILE A 466 -5.87 13.63 29.57
C ILE A 466 -5.19 14.34 30.76
N PRO A 467 -4.20 13.72 31.45
CA PRO A 467 -3.35 14.41 32.41
C PRO A 467 -2.47 15.45 31.70
N GLU A 468 -2.33 16.64 32.30
CA GLU A 468 -1.50 17.72 31.73
C GLU A 468 0.00 17.34 31.68
N ALA A 469 0.49 16.69 32.73
CA ALA A 469 1.88 16.27 32.80
C ALA A 469 2.14 15.04 31.90
N SER A 470 3.11 15.14 31.01
CA SER A 470 3.42 14.08 30.02
C SER A 470 3.74 12.70 30.64
N VAL A 471 4.42 12.67 31.79
CA VAL A 471 4.71 11.41 32.51
C VAL A 471 3.43 10.76 33.04
N LEU A 472 2.53 11.54 33.63
CA LEU A 472 1.24 11.04 34.11
C LEU A 472 0.35 10.57 32.97
N ARG A 473 0.39 11.26 31.83
CA ARG A 473 -0.32 10.89 30.61
C ARG A 473 0.14 9.53 30.08
N ILE A 474 1.45 9.32 29.95
CA ILE A 474 2.03 8.02 29.52
C ILE A 474 1.64 6.92 30.53
N GLY A 475 1.71 7.19 31.83
CA GLY A 475 1.28 6.25 32.86
C GLY A 475 -0.20 5.89 32.75
N PHE A 476 -1.06 6.88 32.51
CA PHE A 476 -2.50 6.69 32.32
C PHE A 476 -2.79 5.88 31.03
N HIS A 477 -2.14 6.21 29.89
CA HIS A 477 -2.28 5.46 28.65
C HIS A 477 -1.82 4.00 28.82
N THR A 478 -0.73 3.78 29.55
CA THR A 478 -0.25 2.42 29.86
C THR A 478 -1.24 1.67 30.73
N LEU A 479 -1.89 2.34 31.72
CA LEU A 479 -2.94 1.74 32.52
C LEU A 479 -4.14 1.30 31.65
N LEU A 480 -4.62 2.15 30.74
CA LEU A 480 -5.69 1.80 29.81
C LEU A 480 -5.31 0.58 28.93
N LEU A 481 -4.06 0.53 28.46
CA LEU A 481 -3.56 -0.60 27.71
C LEU A 481 -3.56 -1.88 28.56
N MET A 482 -3.12 -1.81 29.80
CA MET A 482 -3.13 -2.97 30.73
C MET A 482 -4.56 -3.44 31.06
N ILE A 483 -5.53 -2.52 31.14
CA ILE A 483 -6.95 -2.87 31.29
C ILE A 483 -7.42 -3.68 30.06
N PHE A 484 -7.10 -3.22 28.83
CA PHE A 484 -7.44 -3.97 27.62
C PHE A 484 -6.85 -5.39 27.66
N LEU A 485 -5.54 -5.51 27.91
CA LEU A 485 -4.85 -6.80 27.99
C LEU A 485 -5.39 -7.70 29.10
N GLY A 486 -5.73 -7.13 30.25
CA GLY A 486 -6.34 -7.85 31.39
C GLY A 486 -7.71 -8.43 31.03
N ILE A 487 -8.56 -7.66 30.36
CA ILE A 487 -9.88 -8.12 29.90
C ILE A 487 -9.71 -9.24 28.86
N VAL A 488 -8.83 -9.07 27.88
CA VAL A 488 -8.52 -10.11 26.89
C VAL A 488 -8.05 -11.39 27.57
N TYR A 489 -7.12 -11.28 28.53
CA TYR A 489 -6.64 -12.43 29.28
C TYR A 489 -7.74 -13.16 30.04
N LEU A 490 -8.59 -12.43 30.76
CA LEU A 490 -9.70 -13.03 31.53
C LEU A 490 -10.71 -13.76 30.64
N VAL A 491 -11.03 -13.18 29.47
CA VAL A 491 -11.99 -13.78 28.52
C VAL A 491 -11.40 -14.99 27.77
N GLU A 492 -10.10 -14.98 27.43
CA GLU A 492 -9.47 -16.06 26.65
C GLU A 492 -8.74 -17.11 27.51
N LYS A 493 -8.47 -16.85 28.79
CA LYS A 493 -7.78 -17.76 29.71
C LYS A 493 -8.29 -19.24 29.68
N PRO A 494 -9.61 -19.49 29.66
CA PRO A 494 -10.10 -20.88 29.61
C PRO A 494 -9.67 -21.63 28.34
N LYS A 495 -9.44 -20.95 27.24
CA LYS A 495 -9.03 -21.52 25.95
C LYS A 495 -7.52 -21.69 25.84
N LEU A 496 -6.74 -20.76 26.39
CA LEU A 496 -5.27 -20.85 26.43
C LEU A 496 -4.80 -22.01 27.27
N SER A 497 -5.44 -22.29 28.39
CA SER A 497 -5.11 -23.45 29.24
C SER A 497 -5.43 -24.79 28.58
N ALA A 498 -6.34 -24.83 27.60
CA ALA A 498 -6.65 -26.05 26.84
C ALA A 498 -5.68 -26.31 25.66
N ILE A 499 -4.90 -25.28 25.23
CA ILE A 499 -3.90 -25.41 24.17
C ILE A 499 -2.52 -25.81 24.72
N ILE A 500 -2.25 -25.46 25.98
CA ILE A 500 -0.97 -25.75 26.68
C ILE A 500 -0.96 -27.15 27.31
N ARG A 501 -2.11 -27.79 27.47
CA ARG A 501 -2.28 -29.19 27.82
C ARG A 501 -2.42 -30.09 26.57
#